data_9e1875c7d13be4c8cf0d8760d2ca9748
#
_entry.id   9e1875c7d13be4c8cf0d8760d2ca9748
#
_cell.length_a   1.000
_cell.length_b   1.000
_cell.length_c   1.000
_cell.angle_alpha   90.00
_cell.angle_beta   90.00
_cell.angle_gamma   90.00
#
_symmetry.space_group_name_H-M   'P 1'
#
loop_
_entity.id
_entity.type
_entity.pdbx_description
1 polymer ?
#
loop_
_entity_poly.entity_id
_entity_poly.type
_entity_poly.pdbx_seq_one_letter_code
_entity_poly.pdbx_strand_id
1 'polypeptide(L)'
;NEVDIEIERVELVFLVGASGSGKSTFLRLVLREERPTSGSIHVLGRDLSQVSTWKVPQLRREIGTVFQDFRLLENKTVLENVAIAPQVIGKPSYYIRSAVPEALELVGLKGKEKRLPHELSGGEQQRVAIARAMVNRPKLLLADEPTGNLDPSTSVGIMRLLDRINRQGTTVVMATHDDEIVDQMRKRVIELEEGHVVRDQARGVYGSNR
;
A
#
# COMPACT_ATOMS: atom_id res chain seq x y z
N ASN A 1 21.20 -3.37 -9.84
CA ASN A 1 20.88 -4.69 -10.36
C ASN A 1 19.75 -4.52 -11.39
N GLU A 2 19.76 -5.32 -12.43
CA GLU A 2 18.80 -5.20 -13.53
C GLU A 2 17.46 -5.82 -13.10
N VAL A 3 16.42 -5.00 -13.04
CA VAL A 3 15.05 -5.41 -12.73
C VAL A 3 14.16 -4.93 -13.85
N ASP A 4 13.45 -5.86 -14.49
CA ASP A 4 12.44 -5.57 -15.49
C ASP A 4 11.09 -6.13 -15.01
N ILE A 5 10.16 -5.25 -14.66
CA ILE A 5 8.85 -5.57 -14.10
C ILE A 5 7.81 -4.66 -14.75
N GLU A 6 6.75 -5.25 -15.25
CA GLU A 6 5.55 -4.54 -15.67
C GLU A 6 4.35 -4.98 -14.82
N ILE A 7 3.67 -4.01 -14.20
CA ILE A 7 2.45 -4.23 -13.41
C ILE A 7 1.32 -3.49 -14.09
N GLU A 8 0.29 -4.22 -14.45
CA GLU A 8 -0.86 -3.66 -15.15
C GLU A 8 -1.86 -2.98 -14.19
N ARG A 9 -2.75 -2.21 -14.77
CA ARG A 9 -3.82 -1.53 -14.01
C ARG A 9 -4.76 -2.57 -13.38
N VAL A 10 -5.15 -2.29 -12.12
CA VAL A 10 -6.06 -3.14 -11.33
C VAL A 10 -5.49 -4.53 -11.03
N GLU A 11 -4.19 -4.70 -11.15
CA GLU A 11 -3.51 -5.91 -10.71
C GLU A 11 -3.26 -5.87 -9.20
N LEU A 12 -3.28 -7.03 -8.54
CA LEU A 12 -2.76 -7.21 -7.19
C LEU A 12 -1.52 -8.09 -7.27
N VAL A 13 -0.39 -7.56 -6.85
CA VAL A 13 0.92 -8.20 -6.97
C VAL A 13 1.57 -8.30 -5.60
N PHE A 14 2.04 -9.49 -5.27
CA PHE A 14 2.94 -9.71 -4.15
C PHE A 14 4.39 -9.54 -4.58
N LEU A 15 5.12 -8.71 -3.88
CA LEU A 15 6.56 -8.58 -3.98
C LEU A 15 7.17 -9.32 -2.79
N VAL A 16 7.79 -10.46 -3.05
CA VAL A 16 8.31 -11.34 -2.00
C VAL A 16 9.84 -11.45 -2.07
N GLY A 17 10.43 -12.00 -1.04
CA GLY A 17 11.87 -12.21 -0.92
C GLY A 17 12.36 -12.03 0.51
N ALA A 18 13.56 -12.51 0.79
CA ALA A 18 14.18 -12.40 2.10
C ALA A 18 14.37 -10.92 2.52
N SER A 19 14.63 -10.70 3.80
CA SER A 19 15.02 -9.38 4.29
C SER A 19 16.27 -8.90 3.53
N GLY A 20 16.23 -7.64 3.08
CA GLY A 20 17.34 -7.07 2.28
C GLY A 20 17.33 -7.44 0.79
N SER A 21 16.34 -8.19 0.29
CA SER A 21 16.26 -8.57 -1.13
C SER A 21 15.98 -7.40 -2.10
N GLY A 22 15.59 -6.22 -1.58
CA GLY A 22 15.32 -5.03 -2.39
C GLY A 22 13.86 -4.59 -2.45
N LYS A 23 12.94 -5.25 -1.73
CA LYS A 23 11.49 -4.92 -1.72
C LYS A 23 11.24 -3.47 -1.34
N SER A 24 11.80 -3.01 -0.21
CA SER A 24 11.60 -1.63 0.25
C SER A 24 12.24 -0.61 -0.69
N THR A 25 13.38 -0.94 -1.30
CA THR A 25 14.01 -0.11 -2.33
C THR A 25 13.11 0.03 -3.56
N PHE A 26 12.48 -1.07 -3.99
CA PHE A 26 11.51 -1.03 -5.07
C PHE A 26 10.36 -0.05 -4.79
N LEU A 27 9.76 -0.12 -3.58
CA LEU A 27 8.69 0.79 -3.18
C LEU A 27 9.16 2.26 -3.15
N ARG A 28 10.36 2.54 -2.67
CA ARG A 28 10.96 3.88 -2.65
C ARG A 28 11.21 4.44 -4.04
N LEU A 29 11.62 3.60 -4.98
CA LEU A 29 11.78 3.97 -6.37
C LEU A 29 10.43 4.37 -7.01
N VAL A 30 9.38 3.59 -6.75
CA VAL A 30 8.01 3.90 -7.22
C VAL A 30 7.51 5.23 -6.65
N LEU A 31 7.81 5.53 -5.39
CA LEU A 31 7.47 6.78 -4.71
C LEU A 31 8.39 7.96 -5.09
N ARG A 32 9.41 7.71 -5.91
CA ARG A 32 10.41 8.72 -6.26
C ARG A 32 11.14 9.27 -5.02
N GLU A 33 11.28 8.45 -3.97
CA GLU A 33 12.14 8.75 -2.80
C GLU A 33 13.61 8.49 -3.14
N GLU A 34 13.85 7.54 -4.03
CA GLU A 34 15.15 7.22 -4.60
C GLU A 34 15.10 7.32 -6.13
N ARG A 35 16.26 7.46 -6.76
CA ARG A 35 16.41 7.45 -8.22
C ARG A 35 17.14 6.20 -8.64
N PRO A 36 16.77 5.58 -9.78
CA PRO A 36 17.54 4.46 -10.30
C PRO A 36 18.93 4.94 -10.75
N THR A 37 19.92 4.08 -10.60
CA THR A 37 21.30 4.33 -11.08
C THR A 37 21.32 4.29 -12.62
N SER A 38 20.50 3.44 -13.22
CA SER A 38 20.33 3.30 -14.66
C SER A 38 18.92 2.77 -14.97
N GLY A 39 18.53 2.79 -16.23
CA GLY A 39 17.21 2.35 -16.66
C GLY A 39 16.13 3.41 -16.48
N SER A 40 14.87 3.01 -16.66
CA SER A 40 13.71 3.88 -16.59
C SER A 40 12.63 3.28 -15.69
N ILE A 41 11.88 4.14 -15.00
CA ILE A 41 10.75 3.75 -14.16
C ILE A 41 9.54 4.55 -14.60
N HIS A 42 8.46 3.85 -14.95
CA HIS A 42 7.19 4.45 -15.29
C HIS A 42 6.16 4.11 -14.21
N VAL A 43 5.50 5.11 -13.67
CA VAL A 43 4.45 4.96 -12.65
C VAL A 43 3.21 5.72 -13.10
N LEU A 44 2.08 5.04 -13.15
CA LEU A 44 0.80 5.61 -13.62
C LEU A 44 0.93 6.30 -14.99
N GLY A 45 1.71 5.71 -15.89
CA GLY A 45 1.96 6.22 -17.25
C GLY A 45 2.94 7.40 -17.32
N ARG A 46 3.65 7.72 -16.25
CA ARG A 46 4.64 8.81 -16.21
C ARG A 46 6.04 8.26 -16.06
N ASP A 47 6.94 8.68 -16.93
CA ASP A 47 8.37 8.44 -16.78
C ASP A 47 8.90 9.28 -15.59
N LEU A 48 9.36 8.61 -14.54
CA LEU A 48 9.83 9.27 -13.32
C LEU A 48 11.09 10.11 -13.55
N SER A 49 11.88 9.84 -14.59
CA SER A 49 13.05 10.64 -14.96
C SER A 49 12.63 12.05 -15.42
N GLN A 50 11.44 12.17 -16.02
CA GLN A 50 10.87 13.42 -16.53
C GLN A 50 10.04 14.17 -15.48
N VAL A 51 9.76 13.55 -14.34
CA VAL A 51 9.03 14.20 -13.24
C VAL A 51 9.99 15.12 -12.47
N SER A 52 9.80 16.42 -12.63
CA SER A 52 10.56 17.42 -11.87
C SER A 52 10.27 17.34 -10.37
N THR A 53 11.23 17.68 -9.53
CA THR A 53 11.15 17.53 -8.07
C THR A 53 9.91 18.21 -7.47
N TRP A 54 9.50 19.35 -7.99
CA TRP A 54 8.31 20.06 -7.51
C TRP A 54 6.99 19.40 -7.91
N LYS A 55 6.99 18.50 -8.91
CA LYS A 55 5.82 17.70 -9.33
C LYS A 55 5.72 16.35 -8.61
N VAL A 56 6.75 15.92 -7.90
CA VAL A 56 6.72 14.66 -7.13
C VAL A 56 5.56 14.59 -6.13
N PRO A 57 5.21 15.65 -5.38
CA PRO A 57 4.04 15.62 -4.51
C PRO A 57 2.73 15.30 -5.26
N GLN A 58 2.59 15.78 -6.49
CA GLN A 58 1.42 15.51 -7.32
C GLN A 58 1.33 14.02 -7.70
N LEU A 59 2.46 13.39 -8.05
CA LEU A 59 2.52 11.96 -8.29
C LEU A 59 2.11 11.17 -7.03
N ARG A 60 2.68 11.52 -5.88
CA ARG A 60 2.42 10.83 -4.59
C ARG A 60 0.97 10.96 -4.12
N ARG A 61 0.23 12.00 -4.53
CA ARG A 61 -1.21 12.12 -4.24
C ARG A 61 -2.06 11.05 -4.91
N GLU A 62 -1.56 10.44 -5.98
CA GLU A 62 -2.23 9.36 -6.69
C GLU A 62 -1.82 7.97 -6.17
N ILE A 63 -0.92 7.92 -5.19
CA ILE A 63 -0.39 6.70 -4.57
C ILE A 63 -0.73 6.70 -3.08
N GLY A 64 -1.47 5.70 -2.64
CA GLY A 64 -1.65 5.43 -1.21
C GLY A 64 -0.52 4.55 -0.68
N THR A 65 -0.13 4.74 0.57
CA THR A 65 0.90 3.94 1.23
C THR A 65 0.43 3.43 2.58
N VAL A 66 0.71 2.17 2.87
CA VAL A 66 0.41 1.48 4.13
C VAL A 66 1.68 0.81 4.63
N PHE A 67 1.96 0.92 5.93
CA PHE A 67 3.17 0.40 6.56
C PHE A 67 2.86 -0.58 7.69
N GLN A 68 3.83 -1.39 8.07
CA GLN A 68 3.73 -2.34 9.17
C GLN A 68 3.45 -1.69 10.52
N ASP A 69 4.01 -0.53 10.79
CA ASP A 69 3.94 0.21 12.05
C ASP A 69 2.78 1.22 12.12
N PHE A 70 1.80 1.11 11.22
CA PHE A 70 0.59 1.92 11.09
C PHE A 70 0.83 3.43 10.89
N ARG A 71 1.81 4.02 11.54
CA ARG A 71 2.19 5.46 11.49
C ARG A 71 1.02 6.40 11.76
N LEU A 72 0.21 6.08 12.78
CA LEU A 72 -0.88 6.94 13.20
C LEU A 72 -0.38 8.08 14.09
N LEU A 73 -1.10 9.18 14.06
CA LEU A 73 -0.90 10.30 14.98
C LEU A 73 -1.62 9.96 16.30
N GLU A 74 -0.86 9.65 17.33
CA GLU A 74 -1.36 9.11 18.61
C GLU A 74 -2.29 10.08 19.37
N ASN A 75 -2.13 11.37 19.17
CA ASN A 75 -2.94 12.43 19.79
C ASN A 75 -4.13 12.89 18.94
N LYS A 76 -4.40 12.19 17.83
CA LYS A 76 -5.49 12.47 16.91
C LYS A 76 -6.49 11.32 16.88
N THR A 77 -7.77 11.65 16.73
CA THR A 77 -8.83 10.66 16.58
C THR A 77 -8.72 9.88 15.27
N VAL A 78 -9.48 8.80 15.15
CA VAL A 78 -9.62 8.04 13.88
C VAL A 78 -10.02 8.98 12.74
N LEU A 79 -11.05 9.82 12.94
CA LEU A 79 -11.49 10.77 11.93
C LEU A 79 -10.38 11.74 11.53
N GLU A 80 -9.67 12.31 12.50
CA GLU A 80 -8.59 13.26 12.27
C GLU A 80 -7.39 12.60 11.57
N ASN A 81 -7.05 11.35 11.91
CA ASN A 81 -5.99 10.60 11.24
C ASN A 81 -6.29 10.36 9.75
N VAL A 82 -7.55 10.12 9.40
CA VAL A 82 -7.95 9.95 8.00
C VAL A 82 -8.08 11.30 7.30
N ALA A 83 -8.67 12.30 7.95
CA ALA A 83 -8.91 13.62 7.38
C ALA A 83 -7.63 14.39 7.03
N ILE A 84 -6.51 14.11 7.70
CA ILE A 84 -5.25 14.81 7.44
C ILE A 84 -4.77 14.63 6.00
N ALA A 85 -5.01 13.50 5.38
CA ALA A 85 -4.56 13.24 4.01
C ALA A 85 -5.21 14.19 2.98
N PRO A 86 -6.53 14.37 2.93
CA PRO A 86 -7.12 15.39 2.06
C PRO A 86 -6.85 16.82 2.52
N GLN A 87 -6.70 17.09 3.82
CA GLN A 87 -6.36 18.42 4.34
C GLN A 87 -5.01 18.91 3.83
N VAL A 88 -3.98 18.08 3.89
CA VAL A 88 -2.61 18.44 3.47
C VAL A 88 -2.54 18.80 1.99
N ILE A 89 -3.37 18.20 1.16
CA ILE A 89 -3.42 18.53 -0.28
C ILE A 89 -4.41 19.65 -0.63
N GLY A 90 -4.99 20.31 0.38
CA GLY A 90 -5.87 21.46 0.20
C GLY A 90 -7.27 21.13 -0.31
N LYS A 91 -7.78 19.94 -0.06
CA LYS A 91 -9.16 19.60 -0.41
C LYS A 91 -10.16 20.42 0.40
N PRO A 92 -11.24 20.87 -0.21
CA PRO A 92 -12.24 21.70 0.49
C PRO A 92 -13.01 20.90 1.53
N SER A 93 -13.57 21.59 2.54
CA SER A 93 -14.26 20.97 3.67
C SER A 93 -15.43 20.07 3.26
N TYR A 94 -16.14 20.40 2.19
CA TYR A 94 -17.25 19.56 1.71
C TYR A 94 -16.75 18.20 1.21
N TYR A 95 -15.58 18.15 0.55
CA TYR A 95 -14.94 16.89 0.14
C TYR A 95 -14.58 16.05 1.36
N ILE A 96 -13.95 16.64 2.35
CA ILE A 96 -13.52 15.94 3.58
C ILE A 96 -14.73 15.34 4.31
N ARG A 97 -15.83 16.11 4.44
CA ARG A 97 -17.07 15.65 5.09
C ARG A 97 -17.74 14.46 4.39
N SER A 98 -17.53 14.30 3.09
CA SER A 98 -18.02 13.14 2.32
C SER A 98 -17.01 11.99 2.31
N ALA A 99 -15.75 12.27 1.97
CA ALA A 99 -14.74 11.26 1.71
C ALA A 99 -14.29 10.51 2.96
N VAL A 100 -14.18 11.17 4.12
CA VAL A 100 -13.72 10.53 5.35
C VAL A 100 -14.70 9.47 5.87
N PRO A 101 -16.01 9.74 5.99
CA PRO A 101 -16.98 8.69 6.34
C PRO A 101 -17.00 7.52 5.35
N GLU A 102 -16.91 7.79 4.05
CA GLU A 102 -16.83 6.74 3.02
C GLU A 102 -15.59 5.84 3.21
N ALA A 103 -14.42 6.45 3.48
CA ALA A 103 -13.20 5.70 3.74
C ALA A 103 -13.29 4.85 5.02
N LEU A 104 -13.91 5.37 6.08
CA LEU A 104 -14.13 4.62 7.31
C LEU A 104 -15.13 3.47 7.14
N GLU A 105 -16.16 3.67 6.34
CA GLU A 105 -17.10 2.61 5.99
C GLU A 105 -16.42 1.51 5.16
N LEU A 106 -15.59 1.87 4.19
CA LEU A 106 -14.78 0.94 3.39
C LEU A 106 -13.98 -0.02 4.25
N VAL A 107 -13.36 0.46 5.32
CA VAL A 107 -12.49 -0.33 6.21
C VAL A 107 -13.24 -0.93 7.41
N GLY A 108 -14.55 -0.70 7.55
CA GLY A 108 -15.37 -1.26 8.64
C GLY A 108 -15.17 -0.56 9.98
N LEU A 109 -14.84 0.72 9.99
CA LEU A 109 -14.63 1.53 11.22
C LEU A 109 -15.74 2.58 11.45
N LYS A 110 -16.86 2.46 10.78
CA LYS A 110 -18.03 3.30 11.04
C LYS A 110 -18.45 3.23 12.52
N GLY A 111 -18.60 4.37 13.16
CA GLY A 111 -18.93 4.48 14.59
C GLY A 111 -17.71 4.60 15.51
N LYS A 112 -16.49 4.52 14.98
CA LYS A 112 -15.24 4.66 15.75
C LYS A 112 -14.49 5.98 15.51
N GLU A 113 -15.15 6.95 14.89
CA GLU A 113 -14.58 8.21 14.44
C GLU A 113 -13.88 9.01 15.54
N LYS A 114 -14.42 8.92 16.77
CA LYS A 114 -13.93 9.68 17.95
C LYS A 114 -12.87 8.94 18.77
N ARG A 115 -12.57 7.68 18.44
CA ARG A 115 -11.56 6.89 19.15
C ARG A 115 -10.16 7.42 18.88
N LEU A 116 -9.27 7.27 19.86
CA LEU A 116 -7.84 7.50 19.74
C LEU A 116 -7.13 6.18 19.37
N PRO A 117 -5.93 6.21 18.76
CA PRO A 117 -5.20 5.01 18.38
C PRO A 117 -5.02 3.99 19.51
N HIS A 118 -4.69 4.43 20.73
CA HIS A 118 -4.51 3.54 21.89
C HIS A 118 -5.80 2.85 22.36
N GLU A 119 -6.98 3.30 21.92
CA GLU A 119 -8.28 2.67 22.21
C GLU A 119 -8.66 1.61 21.15
N LEU A 120 -7.80 1.35 20.17
CA LEU A 120 -8.03 0.45 19.04
C LEU A 120 -7.13 -0.79 19.13
N SER A 121 -7.62 -1.94 18.61
CA SER A 121 -6.77 -3.09 18.34
C SER A 121 -5.75 -2.79 17.23
N GLY A 122 -4.70 -3.62 17.11
CA GLY A 122 -3.71 -3.48 16.02
C GLY A 122 -4.36 -3.55 14.64
N GLY A 123 -5.30 -4.46 14.43
CA GLY A 123 -6.05 -4.56 13.17
C GLY A 123 -6.91 -3.35 12.88
N GLU A 124 -7.53 -2.77 13.89
CA GLU A 124 -8.28 -1.52 13.75
C GLU A 124 -7.36 -0.34 13.44
N GLN A 125 -6.20 -0.26 14.07
CA GLN A 125 -5.19 0.76 13.76
C GLN A 125 -4.70 0.64 12.29
N GLN A 126 -4.46 -0.57 11.82
CA GLN A 126 -4.09 -0.80 10.41
C GLN A 126 -5.24 -0.41 9.47
N ARG A 127 -6.48 -0.66 9.83
CA ARG A 127 -7.65 -0.22 9.06
C ARG A 127 -7.73 1.30 8.98
N VAL A 128 -7.40 2.03 10.05
CA VAL A 128 -7.29 3.51 10.01
C VAL A 128 -6.21 3.95 9.02
N ALA A 129 -5.04 3.31 9.04
CA ALA A 129 -3.96 3.60 8.11
C ALA A 129 -4.38 3.33 6.65
N ILE A 130 -5.12 2.25 6.39
CA ILE A 130 -5.66 1.94 5.06
C ILE A 130 -6.71 2.97 4.64
N ALA A 131 -7.63 3.37 5.54
CA ALA A 131 -8.61 4.41 5.25
C ALA A 131 -7.93 5.74 4.88
N ARG A 132 -6.89 6.14 5.61
CA ARG A 132 -6.08 7.32 5.32
C ARG A 132 -5.40 7.24 3.94
N ALA A 133 -4.89 6.07 3.58
CA ALA A 133 -4.29 5.84 2.27
C ALA A 133 -5.32 5.92 1.13
N MET A 134 -6.57 5.51 1.39
CA MET A 134 -7.63 5.39 0.38
C MET A 134 -8.55 6.61 0.26
N VAL A 135 -8.57 7.51 1.25
CA VAL A 135 -9.52 8.65 1.30
C VAL A 135 -9.42 9.58 0.09
N ASN A 136 -8.26 9.71 -0.51
CA ASN A 136 -8.03 10.48 -1.73
C ASN A 136 -8.24 9.67 -3.02
N ARG A 137 -8.76 8.45 -2.92
CA ARG A 137 -9.04 7.54 -4.04
C ARG A 137 -7.82 7.34 -4.95
N PRO A 138 -6.70 6.84 -4.42
CA PRO A 138 -5.48 6.64 -5.19
C PRO A 138 -5.69 5.57 -6.27
N LYS A 139 -4.92 5.65 -7.34
CA LYS A 139 -4.92 4.65 -8.41
C LYS A 139 -4.01 3.45 -8.10
N LEU A 140 -3.02 3.68 -7.22
CA LEU A 140 -2.05 2.69 -6.79
C LEU A 140 -1.95 2.71 -5.26
N LEU A 141 -2.01 1.54 -4.66
CA LEU A 141 -1.77 1.33 -3.23
C LEU A 141 -0.50 0.50 -3.06
N LEU A 142 0.47 1.05 -2.36
CA LEU A 142 1.68 0.35 -1.95
C LEU A 142 1.54 -0.06 -0.48
N ALA A 143 1.73 -1.33 -0.19
CA ALA A 143 1.69 -1.85 1.17
C ALA A 143 3.03 -2.52 1.50
N ASP A 144 3.69 -2.07 2.55
CA ASP A 144 4.95 -2.63 3.04
C ASP A 144 4.70 -3.40 4.34
N GLU A 145 4.72 -4.72 4.25
CA GLU A 145 4.46 -5.66 5.36
C GLU A 145 3.16 -5.31 6.14
N PRO A 146 2.00 -5.16 5.48
CA PRO A 146 0.81 -4.58 6.11
C PRO A 146 0.23 -5.43 7.25
N THR A 147 0.63 -6.68 7.38
CA THR A 147 0.18 -7.63 8.41
C THR A 147 1.28 -8.02 9.40
N GLY A 148 2.48 -7.48 9.25
CA GLY A 148 3.66 -7.92 10.01
C GLY A 148 3.58 -7.77 11.53
N ASN A 149 2.71 -6.89 12.04
CA ASN A 149 2.48 -6.67 13.47
C ASN A 149 1.13 -7.22 13.96
N LEU A 150 0.48 -8.08 13.18
CA LEU A 150 -0.86 -8.58 13.46
C LEU A 150 -0.85 -10.09 13.69
N ASP A 151 -1.81 -10.57 14.48
CA ASP A 151 -2.07 -12.00 14.62
C ASP A 151 -2.64 -12.59 13.31
N PRO A 152 -2.52 -13.92 13.09
CA PRO A 152 -2.94 -14.55 11.83
C PRO A 152 -4.41 -14.30 11.46
N SER A 153 -5.32 -14.36 12.43
CA SER A 153 -6.75 -14.15 12.16
C SER A 153 -7.07 -12.72 11.72
N THR A 154 -6.44 -11.74 12.35
CA THR A 154 -6.56 -10.31 12.00
C THR A 154 -5.93 -10.03 10.64
N SER A 155 -4.79 -10.67 10.34
CA SER A 155 -4.10 -10.57 9.06
C SER A 155 -4.99 -10.97 7.88
N VAL A 156 -5.74 -12.07 8.02
CA VAL A 156 -6.72 -12.50 6.99
C VAL A 156 -7.76 -11.41 6.73
N GLY A 157 -8.25 -10.73 7.76
CA GLY A 157 -9.19 -9.62 7.61
C GLY A 157 -8.63 -8.43 6.84
N ILE A 158 -7.37 -8.07 7.12
CA ILE A 158 -6.66 -7.00 6.38
C ILE A 158 -6.44 -7.41 4.91
N MET A 159 -6.04 -8.65 4.65
CA MET A 159 -5.83 -9.14 3.30
C MET A 159 -7.11 -9.14 2.46
N ARG A 160 -8.23 -9.56 3.06
CA ARG A 160 -9.56 -9.48 2.41
C ARG A 160 -9.96 -8.03 2.09
N LEU A 161 -9.62 -7.10 2.97
CA LEU A 161 -9.85 -5.68 2.73
C LEU A 161 -9.03 -5.17 1.52
N LEU A 162 -7.75 -5.52 1.45
CA LEU A 162 -6.87 -5.12 0.34
C LEU A 162 -7.30 -5.76 -1.00
N ASP A 163 -7.74 -7.02 -0.98
CA ASP A 163 -8.32 -7.68 -2.18
C ASP A 163 -9.60 -6.98 -2.63
N ARG A 164 -10.47 -6.58 -1.70
CA ARG A 164 -11.69 -5.82 -2.03
C ARG A 164 -11.35 -4.45 -2.63
N ILE A 165 -10.38 -3.73 -2.08
CA ILE A 165 -9.89 -2.45 -2.63
C ILE A 165 -9.38 -2.65 -4.06
N ASN A 166 -8.62 -3.72 -4.31
CA ASN A 166 -8.15 -4.05 -5.65
C ASN A 166 -9.32 -4.32 -6.62
N ARG A 167 -10.29 -5.12 -6.21
CA ARG A 167 -11.48 -5.42 -7.04
C ARG A 167 -12.32 -4.19 -7.37
N GLN A 168 -12.24 -3.14 -6.56
CA GLN A 168 -12.89 -1.85 -6.81
C GLN A 168 -12.13 -0.93 -7.77
N GLY A 169 -11.00 -1.40 -8.30
CA GLY A 169 -10.27 -0.71 -9.37
C GLY A 169 -8.92 -0.10 -8.97
N THR A 170 -8.43 -0.33 -7.74
CA THR A 170 -7.11 0.13 -7.30
C THR A 170 -6.06 -0.94 -7.58
N THR A 171 -4.96 -0.56 -8.24
CA THR A 171 -3.78 -1.42 -8.34
C THR A 171 -3.11 -1.55 -6.98
N VAL A 172 -2.77 -2.76 -6.56
CA VAL A 172 -2.15 -3.01 -5.25
C VAL A 172 -0.82 -3.73 -5.43
N VAL A 173 0.24 -3.16 -4.89
CA VAL A 173 1.56 -3.80 -4.80
C VAL A 173 1.91 -3.97 -3.33
N MET A 174 2.12 -5.20 -2.91
CA MET A 174 2.33 -5.55 -1.52
C MET A 174 3.67 -6.26 -1.33
N ALA A 175 4.55 -5.62 -0.60
CA ALA A 175 5.77 -6.27 -0.13
C ALA A 175 5.45 -7.08 1.12
N THR A 176 5.79 -8.37 1.12
CA THR A 176 5.59 -9.25 2.28
C THR A 176 6.57 -10.41 2.26
N HIS A 177 6.84 -10.95 3.45
CA HIS A 177 7.55 -12.22 3.63
C HIS A 177 6.64 -13.33 4.20
N ASP A 178 5.33 -13.06 4.33
CA ASP A 178 4.32 -14.01 4.81
C ASP A 178 3.90 -14.95 3.69
N ASP A 179 4.46 -16.15 3.69
CA ASP A 179 4.23 -17.19 2.70
C ASP A 179 2.80 -17.76 2.77
N GLU A 180 2.24 -17.90 3.97
CA GLU A 180 0.87 -18.43 4.14
C GLU A 180 -0.16 -17.51 3.48
N ILE A 181 -0.01 -16.20 3.67
CA ILE A 181 -0.91 -15.21 3.06
C ILE A 181 -0.79 -15.24 1.54
N VAL A 182 0.43 -15.25 1.01
CA VAL A 182 0.68 -15.31 -0.43
C VAL A 182 0.04 -16.55 -1.05
N ASP A 183 0.22 -17.71 -0.41
CA ASP A 183 -0.30 -19.00 -0.88
C ASP A 183 -1.82 -19.06 -0.87
N GLN A 184 -2.45 -18.48 0.16
CA GLN A 184 -3.91 -18.44 0.27
C GLN A 184 -4.56 -17.57 -0.80
N MET A 185 -3.94 -16.45 -1.15
CA MET A 185 -4.53 -15.47 -2.07
C MET A 185 -4.34 -15.82 -3.55
N ARG A 186 -3.30 -16.57 -3.89
CA ARG A 186 -2.98 -17.02 -5.27
C ARG A 186 -3.03 -15.89 -6.31
N LYS A 187 -2.43 -14.77 -5.99
CA LYS A 187 -2.25 -13.65 -6.92
C LYS A 187 -0.88 -13.73 -7.60
N ARG A 188 -0.56 -12.76 -8.43
CA ARG A 188 0.77 -12.66 -9.05
C ARG A 188 1.83 -12.48 -7.96
N VAL A 189 2.91 -13.22 -8.08
CA VAL A 189 4.07 -13.18 -7.18
C VAL A 189 5.31 -12.83 -7.98
N ILE A 190 5.97 -11.75 -7.57
CA ILE A 190 7.28 -11.35 -8.06
C ILE A 190 8.26 -11.54 -6.92
N GLU A 191 9.26 -12.39 -7.12
CA GLU A 191 10.27 -12.68 -6.11
C GLU A 191 11.58 -11.97 -6.41
N LEU A 192 12.07 -11.25 -5.40
CA LEU A 192 13.36 -10.56 -5.45
C LEU A 192 14.39 -11.30 -4.62
N GLU A 193 15.57 -11.50 -5.20
CA GLU A 193 16.76 -12.01 -4.52
C GLU A 193 17.95 -11.13 -4.88
N GLU A 194 18.63 -10.56 -3.89
CA GLU A 194 19.78 -9.66 -4.05
C GLU A 194 19.55 -8.53 -5.08
N GLY A 195 18.33 -8.04 -5.17
CA GLY A 195 17.95 -6.97 -6.11
C GLY A 195 17.71 -7.44 -7.56
N HIS A 196 17.54 -8.73 -7.78
CA HIS A 196 17.16 -9.32 -9.06
C HIS A 196 15.77 -9.96 -8.99
N VAL A 197 15.04 -9.95 -10.09
CA VAL A 197 13.81 -10.74 -10.23
C VAL A 197 14.19 -12.17 -10.53
N VAL A 198 13.94 -13.07 -9.60
CA VAL A 198 14.21 -14.52 -9.78
C VAL A 198 12.95 -15.30 -10.16
N ARG A 199 11.78 -14.71 -9.93
CA ARG A 199 10.50 -15.31 -10.31
C ARG A 199 9.45 -14.22 -10.56
N ASP A 200 8.62 -14.44 -11.58
CA ASP A 200 7.41 -13.66 -11.85
C ASP A 200 6.33 -14.64 -12.33
N GLN A 201 5.32 -14.84 -11.51
CA GLN A 201 4.31 -15.87 -11.72
C GLN A 201 2.90 -15.32 -11.49
N ALA A 202 2.05 -15.38 -12.50
CA ALA A 202 0.71 -14.77 -12.51
C ALA A 202 -0.25 -15.34 -11.44
N ARG A 203 -0.04 -16.60 -11.00
CA ARG A 203 -0.74 -17.23 -9.86
C ARG A 203 0.28 -18.00 -9.05
N GLY A 204 1.10 -17.27 -8.32
CA GLY A 204 2.20 -17.85 -7.57
C GLY A 204 1.79 -18.35 -6.19
N VAL A 205 2.65 -19.20 -5.66
CA VAL A 205 2.72 -19.58 -4.24
C VAL A 205 4.13 -19.22 -3.75
N TYR A 206 4.30 -19.00 -2.48
CA TYR A 206 5.60 -18.67 -1.92
C TYR A 206 6.54 -19.89 -2.00
N GLY A 207 7.70 -19.75 -2.60
CA GLY A 207 8.76 -20.79 -2.56
C GLY A 207 8.51 -22.06 -3.38
N SER A 208 7.57 -22.11 -4.31
CA SER A 208 7.21 -23.32 -5.08
C SER A 208 8.16 -23.64 -6.24
N ASN A 209 9.45 -23.52 -6.07
CA ASN A 209 10.45 -24.17 -6.92
C ASN A 209 11.77 -24.28 -6.15
N ARG A 210 11.84 -25.22 -5.26
CA ARG A 210 13.11 -25.80 -4.82
C ARG A 210 13.15 -27.27 -5.22
#